data_749068528500bcf0372fc1bd390d16c1
#
_entry.id   749068528500bcf0372fc1bd390d16c1
#
_cell.length_a   1.000
_cell.length_b   1.000
_cell.length_c   1.000
_cell.angle_alpha   90.00
_cell.angle_beta   90.00
_cell.angle_gamma   90.00
#
_symmetry.space_group_name_H-M   'P 1'
#
loop_
_entity.id
_entity.type
_entity.pdbx_description
1 polymer ?
#
loop_
_entity_poly.entity_id
_entity_poly.type
_entity_poly.pdbx_seq_one_letter_code
_entity_poly.pdbx_strand_id
1 'polypeptide(L)'
;EMNMTGIIIAAAVVGIVGIVIGVLLGIASEKFKVEVDEKEILVRAELPGNNCGGCGYAGCDALAKAIAEGKAKVDQCPVGGAPVGEKIAAIMGVEAGSAEKKVAFVKCKGTCDKATVKYNYYGIDDCHKIADAVPGGGSKGCNYGCLGSGSCVKACQFDAIHVVNGVAVVDKEKCVACGKCAEACPRHLIELVPYKANHLVQCSSHDKGPAVKKVCEAGCIGCTLCTKQCEFDAIHMD
;
A
#
# COMPACT_ATOMS: atom_id res chain seq x y z
N GLU A 1 51.81 44.85 1.04
CA GLU A 1 51.49 45.13 2.47
C GLU A 1 50.05 44.66 2.73
N MET A 2 49.87 43.60 3.55
CA MET A 2 48.55 43.16 3.99
C MET A 2 47.94 44.24 4.92
N ASN A 3 46.76 44.74 4.56
CA ASN A 3 46.07 45.75 5.33
C ASN A 3 45.45 45.14 6.61
N MET A 4 46.23 45.07 7.68
CA MET A 4 45.85 44.53 8.99
C MET A 4 44.54 45.12 9.51
N THR A 5 44.28 46.40 9.27
CA THR A 5 43.03 47.05 9.68
C THR A 5 41.82 46.49 8.96
N GLY A 6 41.94 46.18 7.65
CA GLY A 6 40.87 45.57 6.89
C GLY A 6 40.54 44.16 7.37
N ILE A 7 41.56 43.38 7.74
CA ILE A 7 41.37 42.02 8.27
C ILE A 7 40.62 42.04 9.62
N ILE A 8 41.01 42.97 10.51
CA ILE A 8 40.37 43.10 11.83
C ILE A 8 38.88 43.52 11.67
N ILE A 9 38.61 44.48 10.79
CA ILE A 9 37.24 44.94 10.53
C ILE A 9 36.40 43.79 9.95
N ALA A 10 36.93 43.06 8.98
CA ALA A 10 36.22 41.91 8.39
C ALA A 10 35.94 40.81 9.43
N ALA A 11 36.90 40.46 10.27
CA ALA A 11 36.73 39.49 11.34
C ALA A 11 35.67 39.94 12.38
N ALA A 12 35.69 41.25 12.74
CA ALA A 12 34.71 41.82 13.66
C ALA A 12 33.27 41.76 13.08
N VAL A 13 33.10 42.11 11.80
CA VAL A 13 31.79 42.06 11.13
C VAL A 13 31.26 40.64 11.06
N VAL A 14 32.09 39.69 10.66
CA VAL A 14 31.69 38.26 10.60
C VAL A 14 31.34 37.75 12.00
N GLY A 15 32.12 38.11 13.02
CA GLY A 15 31.84 37.72 14.41
C GLY A 15 30.52 38.27 14.93
N ILE A 16 30.25 39.56 14.69
CA ILE A 16 28.97 40.19 15.09
C ILE A 16 27.78 39.52 14.38
N VAL A 17 27.87 39.32 13.08
CA VAL A 17 26.81 38.63 12.30
C VAL A 17 26.58 37.21 12.81
N GLY A 18 27.64 36.46 13.10
CA GLY A 18 27.57 35.13 13.67
C GLY A 18 26.85 35.08 15.03
N ILE A 19 27.18 36.04 15.92
CA ILE A 19 26.54 36.19 17.23
C ILE A 19 25.03 36.50 17.07
N VAL A 20 24.70 37.45 16.21
CA VAL A 20 23.30 37.86 15.97
C VAL A 20 22.49 36.68 15.44
N ILE A 21 23.01 35.96 14.44
CA ILE A 21 22.33 34.75 13.89
C ILE A 21 22.21 33.67 14.97
N GLY A 22 23.24 33.40 15.74
CA GLY A 22 23.24 32.42 16.82
C GLY A 22 22.19 32.73 17.89
N VAL A 23 22.08 33.97 18.31
CA VAL A 23 21.07 34.43 19.28
C VAL A 23 19.64 34.29 18.69
N LEU A 24 19.44 34.73 17.45
CA LEU A 24 18.13 34.60 16.78
C LEU A 24 17.71 33.16 16.64
N LEU A 25 18.62 32.26 16.23
CA LEU A 25 18.35 30.82 16.13
C LEU A 25 18.06 30.20 17.51
N GLY A 26 18.79 30.62 18.56
CA GLY A 26 18.53 30.16 19.93
C GLY A 26 17.14 30.55 20.41
N ILE A 27 16.75 31.81 20.24
CA ILE A 27 15.40 32.29 20.59
C ILE A 27 14.34 31.60 19.77
N ALA A 28 14.55 31.42 18.47
CA ALA A 28 13.64 30.70 17.59
C ALA A 28 13.49 29.25 18.02
N SER A 29 14.58 28.55 18.34
CA SER A 29 14.55 27.16 18.81
C SER A 29 13.71 26.98 20.09
N GLU A 30 13.84 27.93 21.03
CA GLU A 30 13.09 27.86 22.28
C GLU A 30 11.59 28.21 22.09
N LYS A 31 11.31 29.20 21.24
CA LYS A 31 9.95 29.66 20.97
C LYS A 31 9.15 28.72 20.08
N PHE A 32 9.82 27.99 19.20
CA PHE A 32 9.21 26.98 18.28
C PHE A 32 9.46 25.56 18.73
N LYS A 33 9.84 25.32 19.99
CA LYS A 33 9.97 23.99 20.55
C LYS A 33 8.61 23.30 20.50
N VAL A 34 8.49 22.25 19.66
CA VAL A 34 7.34 21.37 19.64
C VAL A 34 7.44 20.44 20.85
N GLU A 35 6.52 20.59 21.80
CA GLU A 35 6.38 19.62 22.86
C GLU A 35 5.83 18.33 22.26
N VAL A 36 6.66 17.30 22.19
CA VAL A 36 6.24 15.96 21.74
C VAL A 36 5.66 15.26 22.97
N ASP A 37 4.43 14.80 22.87
CA ASP A 37 3.77 14.06 23.93
C ASP A 37 4.55 12.76 24.23
N GLU A 38 4.84 12.46 25.48
CA GLU A 38 5.52 11.21 25.87
C GLU A 38 4.80 9.98 25.32
N LYS A 39 3.46 10.03 25.24
CA LYS A 39 2.66 8.96 24.66
C LYS A 39 2.94 8.78 23.16
N GLU A 40 3.15 9.89 22.40
CA GLU A 40 3.51 9.83 20.99
C GLU A 40 4.83 9.08 20.79
N ILE A 41 5.84 9.37 21.64
CA ILE A 41 7.15 8.69 21.58
C ILE A 41 7.00 7.20 21.88
N LEU A 42 6.26 6.83 22.93
CA LEU A 42 6.03 5.43 23.29
C LEU A 42 5.25 4.67 22.22
N VAL A 43 4.19 5.25 21.69
CA VAL A 43 3.40 4.67 20.58
C VAL A 43 4.28 4.50 19.35
N ARG A 44 5.12 5.51 19.03
CA ARG A 44 6.04 5.44 17.89
C ARG A 44 7.05 4.30 18.01
N ALA A 45 7.55 4.04 19.21
CA ALA A 45 8.50 2.95 19.48
C ALA A 45 7.90 1.56 19.21
N GLU A 46 6.60 1.36 19.46
CA GLU A 46 5.92 0.08 19.21
C GLU A 46 5.51 -0.10 17.72
N LEU A 47 5.42 0.97 16.95
CA LEU A 47 5.08 0.87 15.53
C LEU A 47 6.24 0.28 14.70
N PRO A 48 5.96 -0.55 13.68
CA PRO A 48 6.98 -1.27 12.89
C PRO A 48 8.00 -0.40 12.15
N GLY A 49 7.75 0.89 11.97
CA GLY A 49 8.68 1.82 11.34
C GLY A 49 8.76 1.75 9.80
N ASN A 50 7.96 0.94 9.16
CA ASN A 50 8.01 0.71 7.69
C ASN A 50 7.54 1.92 6.86
N ASN A 51 6.86 2.89 7.47
CA ASN A 51 6.35 4.10 6.81
C ASN A 51 5.57 3.82 5.51
N CYS A 52 4.89 2.67 5.45
CA CYS A 52 4.24 2.16 4.23
C CYS A 52 2.97 2.92 3.83
N GLY A 53 2.39 3.71 4.73
CA GLY A 53 1.14 4.44 4.50
C GLY A 53 -0.14 3.59 4.48
N GLY A 54 -0.06 2.27 4.70
CA GLY A 54 -1.20 1.35 4.67
C GLY A 54 -2.27 1.61 5.74
N CYS A 55 -1.94 2.38 6.77
CA CYS A 55 -2.88 2.85 7.78
C CYS A 55 -3.65 4.13 7.38
N GLY A 56 -3.35 4.71 6.21
CA GLY A 56 -3.93 5.98 5.73
C GLY A 56 -3.19 7.24 6.20
N TYR A 57 -2.09 7.09 6.96
CA TYR A 57 -1.24 8.20 7.40
C TYR A 57 0.08 8.24 6.62
N ALA A 58 0.69 9.42 6.54
CA ALA A 58 1.91 9.66 5.74
C ALA A 58 3.15 8.88 6.23
N GLY A 59 3.07 8.23 7.40
CA GLY A 59 4.13 7.42 7.99
C GLY A 59 3.81 7.03 9.43
N CYS A 60 4.70 6.27 10.05
CA CYS A 60 4.51 5.82 11.42
C CYS A 60 4.52 6.97 12.43
N ASP A 61 5.25 8.05 12.17
CA ASP A 61 5.27 9.24 13.03
C ASP A 61 3.90 9.94 13.02
N ALA A 62 3.30 10.13 11.84
CA ALA A 62 1.97 10.73 11.70
C ALA A 62 0.88 9.85 12.35
N LEU A 63 1.00 8.53 12.24
CA LEU A 63 0.08 7.62 12.92
C LEU A 63 0.26 7.67 14.45
N ALA A 64 1.49 7.68 14.96
CA ALA A 64 1.76 7.75 16.39
C ALA A 64 1.16 9.01 17.01
N LYS A 65 1.35 10.15 16.36
CA LYS A 65 0.74 11.41 16.75
C LYS A 65 -0.78 11.36 16.75
N ALA A 66 -1.38 10.81 15.69
CA ALA A 66 -2.83 10.70 15.59
C ALA A 66 -3.42 9.77 16.66
N ILE A 67 -2.72 8.70 17.04
CA ILE A 67 -3.13 7.81 18.14
C ILE A 67 -3.00 8.53 19.49
N ALA A 68 -1.88 9.22 19.76
CA ALA A 68 -1.67 9.98 20.98
C ALA A 68 -2.75 11.06 21.18
N GLU A 69 -3.15 11.72 20.09
CA GLU A 69 -4.24 12.72 20.07
C GLU A 69 -5.66 12.09 20.10
N GLY A 70 -5.80 10.77 20.09
CA GLY A 70 -7.09 10.06 20.05
C GLY A 70 -7.85 10.15 18.72
N LYS A 71 -7.18 10.60 17.63
CA LYS A 71 -7.77 10.73 16.29
C LYS A 71 -7.69 9.44 15.47
N ALA A 72 -6.82 8.50 15.85
CA ALA A 72 -6.67 7.20 15.22
C ALA A 72 -6.88 6.06 16.22
N LYS A 73 -7.32 4.91 15.71
CA LYS A 73 -7.48 3.71 16.53
C LYS A 73 -6.11 3.10 16.86
N VAL A 74 -6.00 2.47 18.04
CA VAL A 74 -4.77 1.81 18.50
C VAL A 74 -4.37 0.60 17.64
N ASP A 75 -5.33 -0.03 16.99
CA ASP A 75 -5.17 -1.19 16.10
C ASP A 75 -5.13 -0.83 14.59
N GLN A 76 -4.95 0.45 14.25
CA GLN A 76 -5.04 0.92 12.87
C GLN A 76 -3.84 0.54 12.00
N CYS A 77 -2.73 0.08 12.58
CA CYS A 77 -1.55 -0.33 11.81
C CYS A 77 -1.72 -1.74 11.23
N PRO A 78 -1.89 -1.92 9.90
CA PRO A 78 -2.08 -3.25 9.31
C PRO A 78 -0.82 -4.12 9.39
N VAL A 79 0.37 -3.50 9.38
CA VAL A 79 1.66 -4.21 9.46
C VAL A 79 1.93 -4.72 10.88
N GLY A 80 1.59 -3.92 11.88
CA GLY A 80 1.75 -4.31 13.31
C GLY A 80 0.73 -5.35 13.75
N GLY A 81 -0.47 -5.32 13.15
CA GLY A 81 -1.55 -6.23 13.50
C GLY A 81 -1.97 -6.17 14.98
N ALA A 82 -2.62 -7.24 15.44
CA ALA A 82 -3.11 -7.32 16.84
C ALA A 82 -2.00 -7.17 17.90
N PRO A 83 -0.80 -7.78 17.77
CA PRO A 83 0.22 -7.68 18.83
C PRO A 83 0.71 -6.26 19.08
N VAL A 84 0.82 -5.44 18.03
CA VAL A 84 1.21 -4.03 18.15
C VAL A 84 0.04 -3.22 18.68
N GLY A 85 -1.18 -3.50 18.21
CA GLY A 85 -2.41 -2.86 18.70
C GLY A 85 -2.61 -3.05 20.22
N GLU A 86 -2.37 -4.25 20.75
CA GLU A 86 -2.46 -4.55 22.17
C GLU A 86 -1.45 -3.75 23.01
N LYS A 87 -0.20 -3.65 22.56
CA LYS A 87 0.83 -2.86 23.24
C LYS A 87 0.49 -1.37 23.24
N ILE A 88 0.05 -0.84 22.09
CA ILE A 88 -0.36 0.56 21.99
C ILE A 88 -1.60 0.82 22.85
N ALA A 89 -2.54 -0.12 22.91
CA ALA A 89 -3.71 -0.02 23.79
C ALA A 89 -3.33 0.08 25.26
N ALA A 90 -2.33 -0.72 25.70
CA ALA A 90 -1.80 -0.64 27.05
C ALA A 90 -1.17 0.73 27.35
N ILE A 91 -0.42 1.32 26.41
CA ILE A 91 0.18 2.66 26.54
C ILE A 91 -0.91 3.73 26.65
N MET A 92 -1.95 3.62 25.83
CA MET A 92 -3.05 4.59 25.80
C MET A 92 -4.10 4.40 26.90
N GLY A 93 -4.08 3.25 27.61
CA GLY A 93 -5.06 2.91 28.63
C GLY A 93 -6.46 2.61 28.08
N VAL A 94 -6.54 2.07 26.85
CA VAL A 94 -7.79 1.69 26.18
C VAL A 94 -7.80 0.20 25.85
N GLU A 95 -8.96 -0.37 25.58
CA GLU A 95 -9.03 -1.76 25.11
C GLU A 95 -8.60 -1.86 23.65
N ALA A 96 -7.79 -2.87 23.33
CA ALA A 96 -7.40 -3.16 21.97
C ALA A 96 -8.61 -3.68 21.18
N GLY A 97 -8.87 -3.08 20.02
CA GLY A 97 -9.85 -3.61 19.07
C GLY A 97 -9.36 -4.93 18.49
N SER A 98 -10.30 -5.84 18.20
CA SER A 98 -10.00 -7.08 17.47
C SER A 98 -9.95 -6.78 15.95
N ALA A 99 -8.84 -6.28 15.46
CA ALA A 99 -8.68 -6.10 14.01
C ALA A 99 -8.51 -7.47 13.33
N GLU A 100 -9.45 -7.84 12.45
CA GLU A 100 -9.33 -9.05 11.65
C GLU A 100 -8.16 -8.95 10.67
N LYS A 101 -7.27 -9.96 10.67
CA LYS A 101 -6.17 -10.04 9.70
C LYS A 101 -6.73 -10.04 8.29
N LYS A 102 -6.26 -9.10 7.45
CA LYS A 102 -6.59 -9.03 6.03
C LYS A 102 -5.39 -9.41 5.18
N VAL A 103 -5.65 -9.78 3.94
CA VAL A 103 -4.63 -10.07 2.92
C VAL A 103 -5.06 -9.55 1.56
N ALA A 104 -4.10 -9.25 0.70
CA ALA A 104 -4.39 -8.92 -0.68
C ALA A 104 -4.89 -10.16 -1.44
N PHE A 105 -5.88 -9.95 -2.30
CA PHE A 105 -6.46 -10.98 -3.13
C PHE A 105 -6.53 -10.50 -4.58
N VAL A 106 -6.11 -11.34 -5.53
CA VAL A 106 -6.07 -11.01 -6.95
C VAL A 106 -7.28 -11.61 -7.66
N LYS A 107 -8.15 -10.77 -8.21
CA LYS A 107 -9.37 -11.18 -8.94
C LYS A 107 -9.09 -11.59 -10.38
N CYS A 108 -8.09 -12.43 -10.59
CA CYS A 108 -7.77 -13.02 -11.89
C CYS A 108 -7.07 -14.37 -11.72
N LYS A 109 -7.53 -15.38 -12.47
CA LYS A 109 -6.94 -16.72 -12.53
C LYS A 109 -6.57 -17.13 -13.97
N GLY A 110 -6.63 -16.15 -14.90
CA GLY A 110 -6.28 -16.33 -16.31
C GLY A 110 -4.77 -16.30 -16.53
N THR A 111 -4.10 -17.39 -16.21
CA THR A 111 -2.70 -17.64 -16.49
C THR A 111 -2.42 -17.74 -17.99
N CYS A 112 -1.15 -17.71 -18.41
CA CYS A 112 -0.79 -17.77 -19.83
C CYS A 112 -1.21 -19.05 -20.53
N ASP A 113 -1.39 -20.15 -19.80
CA ASP A 113 -1.93 -21.42 -20.31
C ASP A 113 -3.46 -21.44 -20.42
N LYS A 114 -4.16 -20.59 -19.68
CA LYS A 114 -5.64 -20.54 -19.62
C LYS A 114 -6.25 -19.38 -20.39
N ALA A 115 -5.48 -18.34 -20.64
CA ALA A 115 -5.93 -17.18 -21.40
C ALA A 115 -5.33 -17.19 -22.80
N THR A 116 -6.14 -16.92 -23.84
CA THR A 116 -5.64 -16.77 -25.21
C THR A 116 -4.70 -15.56 -25.29
N VAL A 117 -3.73 -15.62 -26.20
CA VAL A 117 -2.79 -14.52 -26.48
C VAL A 117 -3.19 -13.89 -27.81
N LYS A 118 -3.35 -12.56 -27.84
CA LYS A 118 -3.71 -11.77 -29.04
C LYS A 118 -2.46 -11.45 -29.87
N TYR A 119 -1.35 -11.10 -29.20
CA TYR A 119 -0.09 -10.68 -29.81
C TYR A 119 1.06 -10.81 -28.80
N ASN A 120 2.29 -10.83 -29.27
CA ASN A 120 3.46 -10.73 -28.42
C ASN A 120 3.76 -9.25 -28.15
N TYR A 121 3.83 -8.89 -26.88
CA TYR A 121 4.18 -7.54 -26.47
C TYR A 121 5.71 -7.38 -26.37
N TYR A 122 6.23 -6.37 -27.07
CA TYR A 122 7.63 -5.96 -27.01
C TYR A 122 7.68 -4.49 -26.58
N GLY A 123 7.88 -4.20 -25.32
CA GLY A 123 7.87 -2.85 -24.80
C GLY A 123 8.30 -2.79 -23.33
N ILE A 124 8.02 -1.67 -22.67
CA ILE A 124 8.36 -1.49 -21.27
C ILE A 124 7.52 -2.43 -20.41
N ASP A 125 8.19 -3.24 -19.59
CA ASP A 125 7.54 -4.19 -18.68
C ASP A 125 7.00 -3.47 -17.44
N ASP A 126 5.86 -2.80 -17.66
CA ASP A 126 5.11 -2.05 -16.66
C ASP A 126 3.62 -2.05 -16.99
N CYS A 127 2.76 -2.40 -15.99
CA CYS A 127 1.32 -2.55 -16.23
C CYS A 127 0.65 -1.24 -16.64
N HIS A 128 1.08 -0.08 -16.12
CA HIS A 128 0.51 1.21 -16.49
C HIS A 128 0.85 1.55 -17.95
N LYS A 129 2.12 1.35 -18.33
CA LYS A 129 2.56 1.59 -19.73
C LYS A 129 1.84 0.69 -20.73
N ILE A 130 1.61 -0.57 -20.37
CA ILE A 130 0.85 -1.51 -21.20
C ILE A 130 -0.62 -1.09 -21.29
N ALA A 131 -1.23 -0.70 -20.18
CA ALA A 131 -2.63 -0.28 -20.15
C ALA A 131 -2.87 0.97 -21.02
N ASP A 132 -1.94 1.92 -21.01
CA ASP A 132 -2.03 3.19 -21.73
C ASP A 132 -1.69 3.05 -23.24
N ALA A 133 -0.66 2.25 -23.56
CA ALA A 133 -0.09 2.20 -24.90
C ALA A 133 -0.83 1.26 -25.86
N VAL A 134 -1.60 0.30 -25.35
CA VAL A 134 -2.14 -0.79 -26.16
C VAL A 134 -3.67 -0.82 -26.12
N PRO A 135 -4.36 -0.73 -27.27
CA PRO A 135 -5.80 -0.89 -27.34
C PRO A 135 -6.26 -2.24 -26.76
N GLY A 136 -7.20 -2.21 -25.80
CA GLY A 136 -7.62 -3.38 -25.05
C GLY A 136 -6.62 -3.85 -23.97
N GLY A 137 -5.51 -3.10 -23.77
CA GLY A 137 -4.61 -3.15 -22.64
C GLY A 137 -3.98 -4.50 -22.35
N GLY A 138 -3.10 -4.99 -23.22
CA GLY A 138 -2.28 -6.17 -22.95
C GLY A 138 -2.44 -7.31 -23.93
N SER A 139 -1.47 -8.23 -23.93
CA SER A 139 -1.35 -9.33 -24.88
C SER A 139 -2.38 -10.45 -24.70
N LYS A 140 -2.97 -10.56 -23.50
CA LYS A 140 -3.99 -11.59 -23.24
C LYS A 140 -5.33 -11.25 -23.89
N GLY A 141 -6.09 -12.28 -24.28
CA GLY A 141 -7.41 -12.14 -24.89
C GLY A 141 -8.43 -11.42 -24.02
N CYS A 142 -8.33 -11.59 -22.69
CA CYS A 142 -9.20 -10.94 -21.72
C CYS A 142 -8.79 -9.49 -21.50
N ASN A 143 -9.70 -8.54 -21.73
CA ASN A 143 -9.47 -7.12 -21.53
C ASN A 143 -9.47 -6.70 -20.04
N TYR A 144 -9.98 -7.52 -19.16
CA TYR A 144 -10.13 -7.25 -17.72
C TYR A 144 -9.05 -7.93 -16.86
N GLY A 145 -8.32 -8.91 -17.43
CA GLY A 145 -7.40 -9.75 -16.70
C GLY A 145 -6.09 -9.09 -16.30
N CYS A 146 -5.31 -9.80 -15.49
CA CYS A 146 -3.97 -9.37 -15.08
C CYS A 146 -3.03 -9.26 -16.29
N LEU A 147 -2.31 -8.15 -16.37
CA LEU A 147 -1.34 -7.87 -17.44
C LEU A 147 -0.03 -8.67 -17.29
N GLY A 148 0.31 -9.05 -16.07
CA GLY A 148 1.46 -9.92 -15.80
C GLY A 148 2.82 -9.23 -15.71
N SER A 149 2.90 -7.91 -15.84
CA SER A 149 4.16 -7.14 -15.85
C SER A 149 4.65 -6.67 -14.48
N GLY A 150 4.01 -7.09 -13.39
CA GLY A 150 4.56 -6.99 -12.06
C GLY A 150 4.64 -5.60 -11.42
N SER A 151 3.87 -4.57 -11.84
CA SER A 151 3.85 -3.28 -11.16
C SER A 151 3.46 -3.42 -9.68
N CYS A 152 2.55 -4.35 -9.35
CA CYS A 152 2.19 -4.71 -7.98
C CYS A 152 3.34 -5.38 -7.21
N VAL A 153 4.21 -6.15 -7.88
CA VAL A 153 5.41 -6.76 -7.29
C VAL A 153 6.41 -5.68 -6.92
N LYS A 154 6.68 -4.76 -7.83
CA LYS A 154 7.58 -3.61 -7.59
C LYS A 154 7.12 -2.72 -6.43
N ALA A 155 5.80 -2.60 -6.22
CA ALA A 155 5.22 -1.82 -5.14
C ALA A 155 5.22 -2.55 -3.77
N CYS A 156 5.47 -3.86 -3.74
CA CYS A 156 5.45 -4.65 -2.52
C CYS A 156 6.78 -4.60 -1.78
N GLN A 157 6.80 -4.03 -0.58
CA GLN A 157 7.99 -3.96 0.29
C GLN A 157 8.22 -5.24 1.11
N PHE A 158 7.27 -6.19 1.08
CA PHE A 158 7.25 -7.37 1.95
C PHE A 158 7.50 -8.67 1.20
N ASP A 159 7.85 -8.60 -0.09
CA ASP A 159 8.04 -9.79 -0.94
C ASP A 159 6.85 -10.77 -0.86
N ALA A 160 5.64 -10.23 -0.77
CA ALA A 160 4.41 -11.00 -0.57
C ALA A 160 3.60 -11.22 -1.85
N ILE A 161 4.04 -10.69 -3.00
CA ILE A 161 3.33 -10.84 -4.28
C ILE A 161 4.33 -11.07 -5.41
N HIS A 162 4.04 -12.05 -6.25
CA HIS A 162 4.89 -12.45 -7.37
C HIS A 162 4.04 -12.66 -8.62
N VAL A 163 4.64 -12.55 -9.81
CA VAL A 163 3.99 -12.96 -11.07
C VAL A 163 4.34 -14.41 -11.35
N VAL A 164 3.34 -15.25 -11.39
CA VAL A 164 3.47 -16.68 -11.72
C VAL A 164 2.59 -16.95 -12.94
N ASN A 165 3.21 -17.47 -13.99
CA ASN A 165 2.55 -17.78 -15.27
C ASN A 165 1.67 -16.62 -15.78
N GLY A 166 2.21 -15.38 -15.70
CA GLY A 166 1.56 -14.17 -16.19
C GLY A 166 0.40 -13.63 -15.33
N VAL A 167 0.22 -14.11 -14.11
CA VAL A 167 -0.78 -13.59 -13.15
C VAL A 167 -0.10 -13.31 -11.82
N ALA A 168 -0.49 -12.22 -11.17
CA ALA A 168 -0.03 -11.91 -9.83
C ALA A 168 -0.63 -12.91 -8.80
N VAL A 169 0.24 -13.44 -7.94
CA VAL A 169 -0.11 -14.38 -6.86
C VAL A 169 0.41 -13.83 -5.55
N VAL A 170 -0.42 -13.86 -4.52
CA VAL A 170 -0.11 -13.34 -3.18
C VAL A 170 0.22 -14.48 -2.23
N ASP A 171 1.36 -14.35 -1.55
CA ASP A 171 1.70 -15.14 -0.38
C ASP A 171 0.96 -14.55 0.84
N LYS A 172 -0.05 -15.27 1.32
CA LYS A 172 -0.91 -14.84 2.43
C LYS A 172 -0.14 -14.69 3.75
N GLU A 173 0.93 -15.47 3.95
CA GLU A 173 1.71 -15.44 5.19
C GLU A 173 2.60 -14.20 5.28
N LYS A 174 3.19 -13.80 4.15
CA LYS A 174 4.02 -12.60 4.05
C LYS A 174 3.19 -11.32 3.92
N CYS A 175 1.94 -11.43 3.48
CA CYS A 175 1.10 -10.27 3.20
C CYS A 175 0.62 -9.58 4.49
N VAL A 176 0.93 -8.30 4.61
CA VAL A 176 0.54 -7.43 5.74
C VAL A 176 -0.63 -6.49 5.42
N ALA A 177 -1.30 -6.70 4.29
CA ALA A 177 -2.46 -5.90 3.86
C ALA A 177 -2.22 -4.38 3.77
N CYS A 178 -1.03 -3.94 3.42
CA CYS A 178 -0.70 -2.50 3.32
C CYS A 178 -1.38 -1.77 2.15
N GLY A 179 -2.00 -2.48 1.20
CA GLY A 179 -2.75 -1.90 0.08
C GLY A 179 -1.94 -1.42 -1.12
N LYS A 180 -0.60 -1.30 -1.04
CA LYS A 180 0.25 -0.75 -2.11
C LYS A 180 0.13 -1.48 -3.45
N CYS A 181 -0.04 -2.79 -3.43
CA CYS A 181 -0.27 -3.57 -4.64
C CYS A 181 -1.64 -3.29 -5.29
N ALA A 182 -2.66 -2.95 -4.50
CA ALA A 182 -3.97 -2.57 -5.00
C ALA A 182 -3.93 -1.20 -5.69
N GLU A 183 -3.24 -0.21 -5.08
CA GLU A 183 -3.00 1.11 -5.66
C GLU A 183 -2.19 1.05 -6.95
N ALA A 184 -1.18 0.17 -7.00
CA ALA A 184 -0.30 -0.02 -8.16
C ALA A 184 -0.93 -0.82 -9.30
N CYS A 185 -2.15 -1.33 -9.16
CA CYS A 185 -2.82 -2.12 -10.20
C CYS A 185 -3.70 -1.25 -11.10
N PRO A 186 -3.33 -0.96 -12.37
CA PRO A 186 -4.14 -0.12 -13.26
C PRO A 186 -5.47 -0.76 -13.66
N ARG A 187 -5.64 -2.06 -13.37
CA ARG A 187 -6.87 -2.82 -13.62
C ARG A 187 -7.73 -3.03 -12.37
N HIS A 188 -7.32 -2.51 -11.22
CA HIS A 188 -8.01 -2.64 -9.93
C HIS A 188 -8.40 -4.08 -9.60
N LEU A 189 -7.49 -5.03 -9.90
CA LEU A 189 -7.71 -6.47 -9.70
C LEU A 189 -7.39 -6.95 -8.29
N ILE A 190 -6.83 -6.10 -7.45
CA ILE A 190 -6.34 -6.49 -6.13
C ILE A 190 -7.19 -5.81 -5.06
N GLU A 191 -7.76 -6.61 -4.19
CA GLU A 191 -8.58 -6.17 -3.07
C GLU A 191 -8.03 -6.72 -1.75
N LEU A 192 -8.33 -6.04 -0.64
CA LEU A 192 -8.02 -6.52 0.69
C LEU A 192 -9.21 -7.30 1.24
N VAL A 193 -9.02 -8.58 1.50
CA VAL A 193 -10.05 -9.49 1.99
C VAL A 193 -9.66 -10.07 3.35
N PRO A 194 -10.61 -10.53 4.17
CA PRO A 194 -10.30 -11.25 5.40
C PRO A 194 -9.39 -12.45 5.13
N TYR A 195 -8.39 -12.67 5.98
CA TYR A 195 -7.45 -13.78 5.84
C TYR A 195 -8.14 -15.15 5.78
N LYS A 196 -9.23 -15.30 6.54
CA LYS A 196 -10.02 -16.54 6.63
C LYS A 196 -11.01 -16.73 5.46
N ALA A 197 -11.14 -15.74 4.57
CA ALA A 197 -12.05 -15.86 3.43
C ALA A 197 -11.55 -16.92 2.45
N ASN A 198 -12.31 -18.01 2.31
CA ASN A 198 -11.97 -19.16 1.47
C ASN A 198 -12.76 -19.20 0.15
N HIS A 199 -13.90 -18.52 0.08
CA HIS A 199 -14.78 -18.49 -1.09
C HIS A 199 -14.80 -17.10 -1.70
N LEU A 200 -13.99 -16.91 -2.74
CA LEU A 200 -13.80 -15.62 -3.41
C LEU A 200 -13.86 -15.80 -4.93
N VAL A 201 -14.53 -14.88 -5.62
CA VAL A 201 -14.60 -14.89 -7.08
C VAL A 201 -13.30 -14.38 -7.68
N GLN A 202 -12.57 -15.25 -8.40
CA GLN A 202 -11.28 -14.92 -9.01
C GLN A 202 -11.41 -14.49 -10.48
N CYS A 203 -12.39 -13.67 -10.81
CA CYS A 203 -12.57 -13.14 -12.16
C CYS A 203 -13.22 -11.76 -12.09
N SER A 204 -12.70 -10.81 -12.88
CA SER A 204 -13.24 -9.45 -13.01
C SER A 204 -13.75 -9.17 -14.43
N SER A 205 -14.06 -10.20 -15.23
CA SER A 205 -14.60 -10.01 -16.57
C SER A 205 -16.05 -9.53 -16.49
N HIS A 206 -16.38 -8.50 -17.26
CA HIS A 206 -17.74 -8.00 -17.49
C HIS A 206 -18.34 -8.52 -18.81
N ASP A 207 -17.62 -9.38 -19.52
CA ASP A 207 -18.10 -9.97 -20.76
C ASP A 207 -19.14 -11.06 -20.51
N LYS A 208 -20.01 -11.29 -21.50
CA LYS A 208 -20.98 -12.40 -21.48
C LYS A 208 -20.26 -13.76 -21.57
N GLY A 209 -20.83 -14.79 -20.95
CA GLY A 209 -20.24 -16.12 -20.87
C GLY A 209 -19.61 -16.70 -22.14
N PRO A 210 -20.28 -16.64 -23.33
CA PRO A 210 -19.69 -17.12 -24.58
C PRO A 210 -18.43 -16.35 -25.01
N ALA A 211 -18.35 -15.04 -24.75
CA ALA A 211 -17.16 -14.22 -25.02
C ALA A 211 -16.02 -14.58 -24.07
N VAL A 212 -16.34 -14.74 -22.78
CA VAL A 212 -15.36 -15.17 -21.77
C VAL A 212 -14.73 -16.51 -22.12
N LYS A 213 -15.53 -17.52 -22.49
CA LYS A 213 -15.06 -18.86 -22.87
C LYS A 213 -14.09 -18.84 -24.05
N LYS A 214 -14.24 -17.90 -25.00
CA LYS A 214 -13.32 -17.76 -26.14
C LYS A 214 -11.93 -17.24 -25.76
N VAL A 215 -11.82 -16.50 -24.65
CA VAL A 215 -10.59 -15.80 -24.29
C VAL A 215 -9.92 -16.31 -23.02
N CYS A 216 -10.65 -17.03 -22.15
CA CYS A 216 -10.11 -17.52 -20.88
C CYS A 216 -10.89 -18.75 -20.37
N GLU A 217 -10.19 -19.86 -20.20
CA GLU A 217 -10.78 -21.09 -19.64
C GLU A 217 -11.12 -20.96 -18.15
N ALA A 218 -10.37 -20.12 -17.42
CA ALA A 218 -10.60 -19.87 -15.99
C ALA A 218 -11.61 -18.74 -15.73
N GLY A 219 -12.19 -18.14 -16.79
CA GLY A 219 -13.08 -17.00 -16.67
C GLY A 219 -14.46 -17.37 -16.11
N CYS A 220 -15.02 -16.48 -15.28
CA CYS A 220 -16.40 -16.61 -14.81
C CYS A 220 -17.37 -16.31 -15.96
N ILE A 221 -18.25 -17.27 -16.26
CA ILE A 221 -19.23 -17.18 -17.35
C ILE A 221 -20.59 -16.60 -16.92
N GLY A 222 -20.73 -16.19 -15.67
CA GLY A 222 -21.97 -15.63 -15.13
C GLY A 222 -23.13 -16.64 -15.05
N CYS A 223 -22.86 -17.92 -14.81
CA CYS A 223 -23.88 -18.99 -14.81
C CYS A 223 -24.78 -19.00 -13.58
N THR A 224 -24.57 -18.12 -12.62
CA THR A 224 -25.35 -17.99 -11.36
C THR A 224 -25.39 -19.22 -10.45
N LEU A 225 -24.65 -20.29 -10.73
CA LEU A 225 -24.63 -21.47 -9.88
C LEU A 225 -24.14 -21.19 -8.46
N CYS A 226 -23.11 -20.35 -8.32
CA CYS A 226 -22.57 -19.98 -7.02
C CYS A 226 -23.58 -19.21 -6.16
N THR A 227 -24.39 -18.33 -6.76
CA THR A 227 -25.42 -17.57 -6.03
C THR A 227 -26.56 -18.49 -5.56
N LYS A 228 -26.95 -19.48 -6.40
CA LYS A 228 -28.01 -20.41 -6.05
C LYS A 228 -27.61 -21.43 -4.98
N GLN A 229 -26.31 -21.73 -4.85
CA GLN A 229 -25.79 -22.69 -3.87
C GLN A 229 -25.24 -22.02 -2.61
N CYS A 230 -25.24 -20.69 -2.52
CA CYS A 230 -24.77 -19.98 -1.35
C CYS A 230 -25.87 -19.93 -0.28
N GLU A 231 -25.71 -20.71 0.77
CA GLU A 231 -26.64 -20.73 1.91
C GLU A 231 -26.61 -19.44 2.74
N PHE A 232 -25.54 -18.64 2.62
CA PHE A 232 -25.31 -17.42 3.41
C PHE A 232 -25.68 -16.13 2.65
N ASP A 233 -26.25 -16.24 1.46
CA ASP A 233 -26.57 -15.09 0.60
C ASP A 233 -25.41 -14.09 0.41
N ALA A 234 -24.18 -14.63 0.35
CA ALA A 234 -22.94 -13.84 0.32
C ALA A 234 -22.42 -13.54 -1.10
N ILE A 235 -23.08 -14.09 -2.14
CA ILE A 235 -22.67 -13.93 -3.55
C ILE A 235 -23.85 -13.44 -4.36
N HIS A 236 -23.73 -12.24 -4.89
CA HIS A 236 -24.72 -11.62 -5.76
C HIS A 236 -24.18 -11.41 -7.17
N MET A 237 -25.07 -11.27 -8.14
CA MET A 237 -24.76 -10.89 -9.51
C MET A 237 -25.38 -9.53 -9.78
N ASP A 238 -24.56 -8.58 -10.22
CA ASP A 238 -24.97 -7.25 -10.68
C ASP A 238 -25.38 -7.29 -12.17
#